data_3613e88a552fcabcd2aea7b1c5c574e0
#
_entry.id   3613e88a552fcabcd2aea7b1c5c574e0
#
_cell.length_a   1.000
_cell.length_b   1.000
_cell.length_c   1.000
_cell.angle_alpha   90.00
_cell.angle_beta   90.00
_cell.angle_gamma   90.00
#
_symmetry.space_group_name_H-M   'P 1'
#
loop_
_entity.id
_entity.type
_entity.pdbx_description
1 polymer ?
#
loop_
_entity_poly.entity_id
_entity_poly.type
_entity_poly.pdbx_seq_one_letter_code
_entity_poly.pdbx_strand_id
1 'polypeptide(L)'
;MADHEIFEEPNFVLQKGAMLPVARLVYKTVGALNAARDNAVLVPSWYTGTHNDTETYMLGETRALDPRRYFIILTNLLANGLSSSPSNTPAPFERGRFPHVTIYDNVRLQQLLLTRHLGIERLRLVTGWSMGACQTYQWAAQFPDMVRAARPIAGSARTAGFNQVFLLSLRRALELDPVFNEGFYDRPPVRGLRAFAAIYAGWGTSEPFFRTEAWRELGSGSWHAHVAEFWEPFFLRCDANNLLSQLLTWAAGDISDNAIFRGDFDAALRAIKARTIILPAELDRYFPPVDAEYEAKHIPNGECRVVKSVWGHMAPMNPADTPAIDGALFELLAD
;
A
#
# COMPACT_ATOMS: atom_id res chain seq x y z
N MET A 1 17.78 -18.32 8.42
CA MET A 1 17.95 -16.86 8.67
C MET A 1 16.65 -16.20 8.24
N ALA A 2 16.21 -15.14 8.93
CA ALA A 2 15.05 -14.37 8.47
C ALA A 2 15.34 -13.83 7.07
N ASP A 3 14.33 -13.76 6.20
CA ASP A 3 14.44 -13.28 4.83
C ASP A 3 14.32 -11.74 4.73
N HIS A 4 14.34 -11.06 5.88
CA HIS A 4 14.15 -9.61 6.02
C HIS A 4 15.04 -9.04 7.15
N GLU A 5 15.14 -7.72 7.19
CA GLU A 5 15.82 -6.93 8.19
C GLU A 5 14.82 -6.05 8.95
N ILE A 6 15.26 -5.53 10.11
CA ILE A 6 14.43 -4.63 10.94
C ILE A 6 15.23 -3.34 11.18
N PHE A 7 14.62 -2.22 10.83
CA PHE A 7 15.09 -0.89 11.22
C PHE A 7 14.29 -0.43 12.45
N GLU A 8 14.98 0.05 13.47
CA GLU A 8 14.37 0.56 14.69
C GLU A 8 14.65 2.06 14.85
N GLU A 9 13.59 2.83 15.09
CA GLU A 9 13.69 4.26 15.41
C GLU A 9 13.13 4.48 16.82
N PRO A 10 13.97 4.91 17.80
CA PRO A 10 13.53 5.19 19.15
C PRO A 10 12.73 6.50 19.23
N ASN A 11 11.77 6.54 20.17
CA ASN A 11 10.96 7.73 20.47
C ASN A 11 10.27 8.32 19.22
N PHE A 12 9.72 7.46 18.38
CA PHE A 12 9.09 7.88 17.13
C PHE A 12 7.73 8.54 17.40
N VAL A 13 7.70 9.87 17.26
CA VAL A 13 6.46 10.66 17.42
C VAL A 13 5.62 10.54 16.17
N LEU A 14 4.39 10.06 16.30
CA LEU A 14 3.42 9.93 15.22
C LEU A 14 2.77 11.25 14.87
N GLN A 15 2.27 11.39 13.66
CA GLN A 15 1.59 12.58 13.15
C GLN A 15 0.40 13.02 14.05
N LYS A 16 -0.31 12.05 14.62
CA LYS A 16 -1.47 12.33 15.52
C LYS A 16 -1.06 12.50 16.99
N GLY A 17 0.23 12.67 17.29
CA GLY A 17 0.78 13.09 18.58
C GLY A 17 1.16 11.97 19.55
N ALA A 18 0.77 10.71 19.31
CA ALA A 18 1.27 9.60 20.12
C ALA A 18 2.75 9.33 19.80
N MET A 19 3.47 8.71 20.73
CA MET A 19 4.88 8.34 20.56
C MET A 19 5.05 6.84 20.76
N LEU A 20 5.60 6.14 19.77
CA LEU A 20 6.07 4.78 19.94
C LEU A 20 7.47 4.82 20.57
N PRO A 21 7.70 4.15 21.71
CA PRO A 21 9.05 4.09 22.34
C PRO A 21 10.10 3.55 21.38
N VAL A 22 9.72 2.57 20.56
CA VAL A 22 10.51 2.06 19.43
C VAL A 22 9.54 1.76 18.29
N ALA A 23 9.73 2.43 17.15
CA ALA A 23 9.06 2.07 15.92
C ALA A 23 9.94 1.10 15.13
N ARG A 24 9.41 -0.08 14.82
CA ARG A 24 10.07 -1.12 14.03
C ARG A 24 9.54 -1.12 12.61
N LEU A 25 10.42 -1.00 11.64
CA LEU A 25 10.11 -1.13 10.22
C LEU A 25 10.81 -2.39 9.69
N VAL A 26 10.02 -3.38 9.31
CA VAL A 26 10.52 -4.56 8.61
C VAL A 26 10.69 -4.24 7.13
N TYR A 27 11.83 -4.57 6.57
CA TYR A 27 12.15 -4.35 5.16
C TYR A 27 13.02 -5.48 4.61
N LYS A 28 13.09 -5.56 3.28
CA LYS A 28 14.01 -6.45 2.56
C LYS A 28 14.70 -5.67 1.46
N THR A 29 15.96 -5.95 1.20
CA THR A 29 16.67 -5.40 0.05
C THR A 29 17.00 -6.50 -0.93
N VAL A 30 16.86 -6.21 -2.23
CA VAL A 30 17.15 -7.14 -3.32
C VAL A 30 17.99 -6.41 -4.37
N GLY A 31 19.00 -7.10 -4.92
CA GLY A 31 19.97 -6.50 -5.83
C GLY A 31 21.11 -5.78 -5.11
N ALA A 32 21.86 -4.96 -5.83
CA ALA A 32 23.02 -4.25 -5.31
C ALA A 32 23.01 -2.77 -5.64
N LEU A 33 23.32 -1.92 -4.65
CA LEU A 33 23.50 -0.50 -4.85
C LEU A 33 24.78 -0.26 -5.65
N ASN A 34 24.68 0.46 -6.77
CA ASN A 34 25.84 0.75 -7.62
C ASN A 34 26.75 1.84 -7.01
N ALA A 35 27.94 2.01 -7.56
CA ALA A 35 28.93 2.97 -7.06
C ALA A 35 28.43 4.43 -7.13
N ALA A 36 27.60 4.76 -8.11
CA ALA A 36 26.99 6.09 -8.26
C ALA A 36 25.80 6.30 -7.29
N ARG A 37 25.32 5.23 -6.63
CA ARG A 37 24.18 5.24 -5.70
C ARG A 37 22.89 5.83 -6.31
N ASP A 38 22.69 5.66 -7.61
CA ASP A 38 21.60 6.25 -8.40
C ASP A 38 20.58 5.22 -8.91
N ASN A 39 20.74 3.93 -8.55
CA ASN A 39 19.86 2.83 -8.93
C ASN A 39 18.93 2.33 -7.82
N ALA A 40 18.74 3.13 -6.76
CA ALA A 40 17.87 2.76 -5.64
C ALA A 40 16.39 2.94 -6.03
N VAL A 41 15.59 1.90 -5.79
CA VAL A 41 14.14 1.85 -6.03
C VAL A 41 13.44 1.48 -4.74
N LEU A 42 12.44 2.25 -4.32
CA LEU A 42 11.61 1.95 -3.17
C LEU A 42 10.25 1.40 -3.62
N VAL A 43 9.87 0.26 -3.03
CA VAL A 43 8.57 -0.39 -3.30
C VAL A 43 7.87 -0.68 -1.97
N PRO A 44 7.07 0.27 -1.45
CA PRO A 44 6.29 0.06 -0.25
C PRO A 44 5.14 -0.92 -0.47
N SER A 45 4.88 -1.76 0.54
CA SER A 45 3.79 -2.74 0.51
C SER A 45 2.40 -2.08 0.62
N TRP A 46 1.37 -2.87 0.40
CA TRP A 46 -0.04 -2.47 0.42
C TRP A 46 -0.79 -3.01 1.64
N TYR A 47 -2.08 -2.74 1.72
CA TYR A 47 -2.97 -3.25 2.76
C TYR A 47 -2.87 -4.77 2.86
N THR A 48 -2.54 -5.29 4.03
CA THR A 48 -2.25 -6.71 4.29
C THR A 48 -1.00 -7.28 3.62
N GLY A 49 -0.41 -6.58 2.66
CA GLY A 49 0.76 -7.04 1.92
C GLY A 49 2.05 -7.01 2.74
N THR A 50 2.95 -7.91 2.38
CA THR A 50 4.30 -8.01 2.94
C THR A 50 5.35 -7.74 1.86
N HIS A 51 6.62 -7.64 2.28
CA HIS A 51 7.75 -7.59 1.35
C HIS A 51 7.79 -8.80 0.40
N ASN A 52 7.38 -10.01 0.87
CA ASN A 52 7.32 -11.21 0.04
C ASN A 52 6.24 -11.13 -1.04
N ASP A 53 5.06 -10.59 -0.69
CA ASP A 53 4.01 -10.35 -1.67
C ASP A 53 4.49 -9.33 -2.72
N THR A 54 5.13 -8.24 -2.27
CA THR A 54 5.68 -7.21 -3.14
C THR A 54 6.74 -7.78 -4.09
N GLU A 55 7.66 -8.60 -3.58
CA GLU A 55 8.66 -9.29 -4.38
C GLU A 55 8.00 -10.20 -5.44
N THR A 56 7.03 -11.00 -5.03
CA THR A 56 6.35 -11.96 -5.90
C THR A 56 5.63 -11.29 -7.06
N TYR A 57 4.88 -10.20 -6.80
CA TYR A 57 4.03 -9.59 -7.82
C TYR A 57 4.70 -8.49 -8.63
N MET A 58 5.78 -7.88 -8.14
CA MET A 58 6.35 -6.69 -8.78
C MET A 58 7.75 -6.87 -9.33
N LEU A 59 8.53 -7.84 -8.85
CA LEU A 59 9.92 -8.03 -9.24
C LEU A 59 10.10 -9.25 -10.16
N GLY A 60 11.19 -9.24 -10.92
CA GLY A 60 11.62 -10.39 -11.72
C GLY A 60 12.67 -10.03 -12.77
N GLU A 61 13.43 -11.03 -13.21
CA GLU A 61 14.50 -10.84 -14.21
C GLU A 61 14.00 -10.40 -15.59
N THR A 62 12.72 -10.64 -15.87
CA THR A 62 12.04 -10.22 -17.12
C THR A 62 11.10 -9.04 -16.90
N ARG A 63 10.99 -8.57 -15.65
CA ARG A 63 10.17 -7.43 -15.24
C ARG A 63 10.95 -6.12 -15.33
N ALA A 64 10.26 -5.01 -15.29
CA ALA A 64 10.89 -3.70 -15.24
C ALA A 64 11.71 -3.50 -13.94
N LEU A 65 11.25 -4.07 -12.83
CA LEU A 65 11.97 -4.11 -11.56
C LEU A 65 12.87 -5.36 -11.50
N ASP A 66 13.99 -5.32 -12.23
CA ASP A 66 14.98 -6.38 -12.29
C ASP A 66 16.07 -6.18 -11.22
N PRO A 67 16.21 -7.10 -10.24
CA PRO A 67 17.21 -7.00 -9.17
C PRO A 67 18.67 -7.01 -9.66
N ARG A 68 18.94 -7.44 -10.91
CA ARG A 68 20.29 -7.37 -11.50
C ARG A 68 20.67 -5.95 -11.88
N ARG A 69 19.70 -5.04 -12.02
CA ARG A 69 19.89 -3.64 -12.45
C ARG A 69 19.69 -2.65 -11.31
N TYR A 70 18.78 -2.95 -10.40
CA TYR A 70 18.34 -2.02 -9.37
C TYR A 70 18.58 -2.57 -7.97
N PHE A 71 18.89 -1.67 -7.05
CA PHE A 71 18.84 -1.92 -5.62
C PHE A 71 17.43 -1.61 -5.13
N ILE A 72 16.65 -2.65 -4.87
CA ILE A 72 15.24 -2.55 -4.59
C ILE A 72 15.01 -2.71 -3.10
N ILE A 73 14.34 -1.74 -2.48
CA ILE A 73 14.00 -1.72 -1.07
C ILE A 73 12.50 -1.97 -0.94
N LEU A 74 12.13 -3.09 -0.34
CA LEU A 74 10.76 -3.52 -0.09
C LEU A 74 10.44 -3.23 1.38
N THR A 75 9.52 -2.30 1.64
CA THR A 75 9.18 -1.93 3.02
C THR A 75 7.78 -2.42 3.40
N ASN A 76 7.64 -2.89 4.63
CA ASN A 76 6.36 -3.26 5.20
C ASN A 76 5.68 -2.03 5.82
N LEU A 77 4.33 -2.03 5.79
CA LEU A 77 3.55 -1.02 6.51
C LEU A 77 3.64 -1.21 8.02
N LEU A 78 3.58 -0.12 8.77
CA LEU A 78 3.19 -0.19 10.18
C LEU A 78 1.81 -0.84 10.27
N ALA A 79 1.58 -1.61 11.31
CA ALA A 79 0.37 -2.38 11.55
C ALA A 79 0.12 -3.58 10.61
N ASN A 80 1.09 -4.01 9.79
CA ASN A 80 0.89 -5.19 8.92
C ASN A 80 1.20 -6.54 9.59
N GLY A 81 1.55 -6.55 10.88
CA GLY A 81 1.89 -7.74 11.65
C GLY A 81 3.38 -8.07 11.69
N LEU A 82 4.19 -7.50 10.80
CA LEU A 82 5.65 -7.64 10.79
C LEU A 82 6.35 -6.42 11.39
N SER A 83 6.10 -5.22 10.85
CA SER A 83 6.49 -3.95 11.48
C SER A 83 5.72 -3.74 12.78
N SER A 84 6.02 -2.67 13.55
CA SER A 84 5.26 -2.34 14.76
C SER A 84 3.76 -2.36 14.48
N SER A 85 3.03 -3.20 15.20
CA SER A 85 1.63 -3.55 14.93
C SER A 85 0.87 -3.79 16.22
N PRO A 86 -0.47 -3.69 16.24
CA PRO A 86 -1.30 -4.07 17.37
C PRO A 86 -0.96 -5.45 17.93
N SER A 87 -0.68 -6.43 17.06
CA SER A 87 -0.42 -7.82 17.44
C SER A 87 0.98 -8.09 18.00
N ASN A 88 1.95 -7.18 17.85
CA ASN A 88 3.34 -7.41 18.26
C ASN A 88 3.96 -6.28 19.09
N THR A 89 3.23 -5.20 19.34
CA THR A 89 3.71 -4.10 20.19
C THR A 89 3.34 -4.39 21.64
N PRO A 90 4.28 -4.20 22.60
CA PRO A 90 4.01 -4.44 24.01
C PRO A 90 3.13 -3.35 24.64
N ALA A 91 2.59 -3.62 25.83
CA ALA A 91 1.90 -2.61 26.63
C ALA A 91 2.73 -1.32 26.77
N PRO A 92 2.12 -0.15 26.75
CA PRO A 92 0.66 0.11 26.76
C PRO A 92 0.00 0.18 25.38
N PHE A 93 0.71 -0.11 24.29
CA PHE A 93 0.27 0.08 22.91
C PHE A 93 -0.12 -1.22 22.18
N GLU A 94 -0.41 -2.26 22.94
CA GLU A 94 -0.84 -3.56 22.39
C GLU A 94 -2.32 -3.56 21.96
N ARG A 95 -2.66 -4.44 21.02
CA ARG A 95 -4.04 -4.75 20.62
C ARG A 95 -4.85 -3.50 20.23
N GLY A 96 -6.06 -3.33 20.78
CA GLY A 96 -6.93 -2.18 20.56
C GLY A 96 -6.38 -0.83 21.06
N ARG A 97 -5.27 -0.81 21.81
CA ARG A 97 -4.58 0.41 22.25
C ARG A 97 -3.50 0.89 21.30
N PHE A 98 -3.25 0.17 20.20
CA PHE A 98 -2.24 0.60 19.24
C PHE A 98 -2.58 1.99 18.69
N PRO A 99 -1.63 2.94 18.66
CA PRO A 99 -1.92 4.30 18.25
C PRO A 99 -2.24 4.39 16.76
N HIS A 100 -3.01 5.40 16.40
CA HIS A 100 -3.33 5.66 15.00
C HIS A 100 -2.06 6.08 14.24
N VAL A 101 -1.62 5.25 13.30
CA VAL A 101 -0.54 5.53 12.36
C VAL A 101 -1.11 5.98 11.01
N THR A 102 -0.37 6.83 10.30
CA THR A 102 -0.81 7.42 9.03
C THR A 102 0.13 7.03 7.89
N ILE A 103 -0.26 7.30 6.63
CA ILE A 103 0.65 7.18 5.47
C ILE A 103 1.87 8.10 5.67
N TYR A 104 1.67 9.29 6.21
CA TYR A 104 2.76 10.23 6.53
C TYR A 104 3.79 9.62 7.49
N ASP A 105 3.35 8.91 8.54
CA ASP A 105 4.23 8.24 9.50
C ASP A 105 5.03 7.11 8.84
N ASN A 106 4.38 6.29 8.02
CA ASN A 106 5.04 5.23 7.26
C ASN A 106 6.15 5.79 6.37
N VAL A 107 5.85 6.81 5.59
CA VAL A 107 6.82 7.45 4.68
C VAL A 107 7.96 8.10 5.45
N ARG A 108 7.67 8.71 6.60
CA ARG A 108 8.71 9.31 7.47
C ARG A 108 9.66 8.26 8.05
N LEU A 109 9.13 7.12 8.49
CA LEU A 109 9.95 6.02 9.02
C LEU A 109 10.80 5.38 7.92
N GLN A 110 10.26 5.22 6.72
CA GLN A 110 10.99 4.76 5.54
C GLN A 110 12.11 5.74 5.15
N GLN A 111 11.86 7.04 5.21
CA GLN A 111 12.87 8.06 4.92
C GLN A 111 14.05 7.98 5.90
N LEU A 112 13.77 7.75 7.19
CA LEU A 112 14.82 7.55 8.20
C LEU A 112 15.63 6.27 7.93
N LEU A 113 14.97 5.16 7.55
CA LEU A 113 15.66 3.94 7.08
C LEU A 113 16.61 4.25 5.93
N LEU A 114 16.12 4.94 4.89
CA LEU A 114 16.92 5.22 3.70
C LEU A 114 18.13 6.08 4.02
N THR A 115 17.93 7.19 4.72
CA THR A 115 18.99 8.19 4.92
C THR A 115 19.96 7.81 6.04
N ARG A 116 19.48 7.30 7.18
CA ARG A 116 20.31 7.05 8.35
C ARG A 116 20.93 5.66 8.36
N HIS A 117 20.23 4.66 7.81
CA HIS A 117 20.69 3.28 7.86
C HIS A 117 21.32 2.83 6.54
N LEU A 118 20.64 3.07 5.42
CA LEU A 118 21.12 2.66 4.08
C LEU A 118 21.98 3.72 3.38
N GLY A 119 22.03 4.95 3.90
CA GLY A 119 22.79 6.07 3.32
C GLY A 119 22.32 6.46 1.91
N ILE A 120 21.00 6.32 1.64
CA ILE A 120 20.39 6.64 0.35
C ILE A 120 19.74 8.02 0.44
N GLU A 121 20.24 8.97 -0.34
CA GLU A 121 19.75 10.34 -0.36
C GLU A 121 18.79 10.60 -1.53
N ARG A 122 18.82 9.77 -2.57
CA ARG A 122 17.96 9.88 -3.75
C ARG A 122 17.44 8.53 -4.20
N LEU A 123 16.18 8.52 -4.63
CA LEU A 123 15.51 7.37 -5.21
C LEU A 123 15.33 7.59 -6.71
N ARG A 124 15.79 6.62 -7.50
CA ARG A 124 15.50 6.58 -8.93
C ARG A 124 14.00 6.46 -9.17
N LEU A 125 13.33 5.67 -8.35
CA LEU A 125 11.90 5.43 -8.46
C LEU A 125 11.29 5.11 -7.09
N VAL A 126 10.09 5.64 -6.86
CA VAL A 126 9.17 5.10 -5.87
C VAL A 126 7.95 4.55 -6.60
N THR A 127 7.56 3.32 -6.29
CA THR A 127 6.41 2.69 -6.93
C THR A 127 5.71 1.73 -5.98
N GLY A 128 4.39 1.68 -6.02
CA GLY A 128 3.61 0.77 -5.21
C GLY A 128 2.21 0.57 -5.74
N TRP A 129 1.56 -0.48 -5.28
CA TRP A 129 0.18 -0.82 -5.58
C TRP A 129 -0.72 -0.50 -4.38
N SER A 130 -1.96 0.00 -4.62
CA SER A 130 -2.96 0.23 -3.58
C SER A 130 -2.45 1.20 -2.50
N MET A 131 -2.43 0.84 -1.22
CA MET A 131 -1.80 1.66 -0.17
C MET A 131 -0.30 1.90 -0.41
N GLY A 132 0.39 1.04 -1.17
CA GLY A 132 1.75 1.32 -1.66
C GLY A 132 1.78 2.49 -2.64
N ALA A 133 0.74 2.64 -3.46
CA ALA A 133 0.56 3.80 -4.32
C ALA A 133 0.26 5.07 -3.51
N CYS A 134 -0.58 4.99 -2.47
CA CYS A 134 -0.80 6.12 -1.56
C CYS A 134 0.52 6.58 -0.91
N GLN A 135 1.38 5.63 -0.52
CA GLN A 135 2.73 5.94 -0.02
C GLN A 135 3.61 6.56 -1.11
N THR A 136 3.48 6.11 -2.36
CA THR A 136 4.21 6.67 -3.51
C THR A 136 3.89 8.16 -3.71
N TYR A 137 2.62 8.54 -3.66
CA TYR A 137 2.20 9.94 -3.70
C TYR A 137 2.72 10.74 -2.50
N GLN A 138 2.60 10.17 -1.29
CA GLN A 138 3.10 10.82 -0.08
C GLN A 138 4.61 11.05 -0.15
N TRP A 139 5.39 10.07 -0.62
CA TRP A 139 6.83 10.20 -0.85
C TRP A 139 7.16 11.35 -1.79
N ALA A 140 6.50 11.39 -2.95
CA ALA A 140 6.76 12.37 -3.98
C ALA A 140 6.39 13.80 -3.55
N ALA A 141 5.34 13.96 -2.72
CA ALA A 141 4.91 15.25 -2.19
C ALA A 141 5.74 15.70 -0.97
N GLN A 142 6.07 14.77 -0.06
CA GLN A 142 6.74 15.07 1.20
C GLN A 142 8.26 15.25 1.02
N PHE A 143 8.86 14.50 0.09
CA PHE A 143 10.29 14.51 -0.19
C PHE A 143 10.59 14.71 -1.69
N PRO A 144 10.12 15.82 -2.29
CA PRO A 144 10.16 16.02 -3.75
C PRO A 144 11.57 16.05 -4.33
N ASP A 145 12.59 16.39 -3.53
CA ASP A 145 13.99 16.42 -3.98
C ASP A 145 14.68 15.05 -3.92
N MET A 146 14.06 14.09 -3.20
CA MET A 146 14.58 12.73 -3.09
C MET A 146 14.06 11.80 -4.19
N VAL A 147 12.92 12.10 -4.80
CA VAL A 147 12.22 11.20 -5.74
C VAL A 147 12.39 11.70 -7.17
N ARG A 148 13.10 10.93 -8.02
CA ARG A 148 13.28 11.25 -9.44
C ARG A 148 12.05 10.88 -10.27
N ALA A 149 11.51 9.68 -10.05
CA ALA A 149 10.32 9.19 -10.73
C ALA A 149 9.34 8.54 -9.75
N ALA A 150 8.05 8.62 -10.04
CA ALA A 150 6.98 8.03 -9.24
C ALA A 150 6.00 7.27 -10.13
N ARG A 151 5.57 6.08 -9.71
CA ARG A 151 4.53 5.32 -10.40
C ARG A 151 3.57 4.69 -9.38
N PRO A 152 2.52 5.40 -8.99
CA PRO A 152 1.42 4.82 -8.22
C PRO A 152 0.52 3.96 -9.13
N ILE A 153 0.17 2.73 -8.66
CA ILE A 153 -0.76 1.83 -9.34
C ILE A 153 -1.99 1.64 -8.46
N ALA A 154 -3.18 1.83 -9.02
CA ALA A 154 -4.45 1.56 -8.35
C ALA A 154 -4.47 2.11 -6.91
N GLY A 155 -4.19 3.40 -6.76
CA GLY A 155 -4.17 4.14 -5.51
C GLY A 155 -4.43 5.61 -5.75
N SER A 156 -4.54 6.42 -4.70
CA SER A 156 -4.81 7.85 -4.79
C SER A 156 -3.97 8.66 -3.80
N ALA A 157 -3.81 9.94 -4.11
CA ALA A 157 -3.16 10.91 -3.23
C ALA A 157 -4.06 11.28 -2.03
N ARG A 158 -5.37 11.09 -2.15
CA ARG A 158 -6.37 11.30 -1.09
C ARG A 158 -7.45 10.24 -1.15
N THR A 159 -7.82 9.67 0.00
CA THR A 159 -8.90 8.68 0.09
C THR A 159 -10.26 9.35 -0.14
N ALA A 160 -10.92 9.00 -1.26
CA ALA A 160 -12.19 9.56 -1.67
C ALA A 160 -13.35 9.18 -0.73
N GLY A 161 -14.40 10.04 -0.67
CA GLY A 161 -15.57 9.80 0.17
C GLY A 161 -16.27 8.47 -0.10
N PHE A 162 -16.32 8.02 -1.38
CA PHE A 162 -16.89 6.73 -1.73
C PHE A 162 -16.07 5.56 -1.15
N ASN A 163 -14.74 5.67 -1.18
CA ASN A 163 -13.85 4.71 -0.55
C ASN A 163 -14.02 4.70 0.98
N GLN A 164 -14.27 5.85 1.62
CA GLN A 164 -14.56 5.92 3.06
C GLN A 164 -15.79 5.08 3.44
N VAL A 165 -16.84 5.01 2.59
CA VAL A 165 -18.01 4.16 2.84
C VAL A 165 -17.63 2.68 2.84
N PHE A 166 -16.78 2.26 1.90
CA PHE A 166 -16.25 0.89 1.88
C PHE A 166 -15.46 0.57 3.16
N LEU A 167 -14.53 1.44 3.54
CA LEU A 167 -13.70 1.24 4.74
C LEU A 167 -14.55 1.22 6.01
N LEU A 168 -15.59 2.06 6.09
CA LEU A 168 -16.56 2.02 7.18
C LEU A 168 -17.31 0.68 7.24
N SER A 169 -17.71 0.11 6.08
CA SER A 169 -18.40 -1.18 6.04
C SER A 169 -17.52 -2.33 6.55
N LEU A 170 -16.24 -2.33 6.20
CA LEU A 170 -15.26 -3.29 6.69
C LEU A 170 -15.04 -3.16 8.21
N ARG A 171 -14.89 -1.93 8.68
CA ARG A 171 -14.77 -1.65 10.11
C ARG A 171 -15.97 -2.17 10.88
N ARG A 172 -17.19 -1.88 10.41
CA ARG A 172 -18.43 -2.35 11.03
C ARG A 172 -18.54 -3.87 11.04
N ALA A 173 -18.09 -4.55 10.00
CA ALA A 173 -18.08 -6.01 9.97
C ALA A 173 -17.27 -6.62 11.12
N LEU A 174 -16.13 -6.04 11.46
CA LEU A 174 -15.32 -6.46 12.61
C LEU A 174 -15.95 -6.07 13.94
N GLU A 175 -16.37 -4.81 14.09
CA GLU A 175 -16.91 -4.26 15.34
C GLU A 175 -18.22 -4.92 15.76
N LEU A 176 -19.04 -5.43 14.82
CA LEU A 176 -20.29 -6.14 15.08
C LEU A 176 -20.09 -7.60 15.54
N ASP A 177 -18.90 -8.17 15.40
CA ASP A 177 -18.61 -9.48 15.98
C ASP A 177 -18.39 -9.33 17.49
N PRO A 178 -19.24 -9.93 18.36
CA PRO A 178 -19.08 -9.81 19.81
C PRO A 178 -17.72 -10.29 20.33
N VAL A 179 -17.05 -11.19 19.59
CA VAL A 179 -15.73 -11.70 19.95
C VAL A 179 -14.66 -10.62 19.78
N PHE A 180 -14.85 -9.63 18.90
CA PHE A 180 -13.88 -8.56 18.66
C PHE A 180 -13.62 -7.72 19.91
N ASN A 181 -14.65 -7.46 20.72
CA ASN A 181 -14.54 -6.83 22.05
C ASN A 181 -13.58 -5.63 22.08
N GLU A 182 -13.83 -4.61 21.23
CA GLU A 182 -13.01 -3.40 21.13
C GLU A 182 -11.51 -3.68 20.87
N GLY A 183 -11.19 -4.82 20.25
CA GLY A 183 -9.84 -5.26 19.96
C GLY A 183 -9.16 -6.06 21.08
N PHE A 184 -9.89 -6.41 22.18
CA PHE A 184 -9.38 -7.22 23.28
C PHE A 184 -9.97 -8.65 23.24
N TYR A 185 -9.70 -9.37 22.17
CA TYR A 185 -10.14 -10.74 21.96
C TYR A 185 -9.04 -11.76 22.28
N ASP A 186 -9.45 -12.94 22.78
CA ASP A 186 -8.57 -14.07 23.06
C ASP A 186 -8.63 -15.15 21.97
N ARG A 187 -9.56 -15.03 21.04
CA ARG A 187 -9.69 -15.85 19.84
C ARG A 187 -10.13 -14.99 18.66
N PRO A 188 -9.78 -15.36 17.42
CA PRO A 188 -10.15 -14.54 16.25
C PRO A 188 -11.67 -14.30 16.16
N PRO A 189 -12.10 -13.08 15.80
CA PRO A 189 -13.50 -12.75 15.53
C PRO A 189 -13.91 -13.27 14.14
N VAL A 190 -14.10 -14.59 14.03
CA VAL A 190 -14.28 -15.32 12.76
C VAL A 190 -15.49 -14.84 11.97
N ARG A 191 -16.60 -14.49 12.65
CA ARG A 191 -17.82 -14.01 11.97
C ARG A 191 -17.58 -12.66 11.32
N GLY A 192 -16.90 -11.75 12.03
CA GLY A 192 -16.50 -10.44 11.52
C GLY A 192 -15.53 -10.57 10.36
N LEU A 193 -14.50 -11.42 10.47
CA LEU A 193 -13.52 -11.65 9.42
C LEU A 193 -14.14 -12.26 8.15
N ARG A 194 -15.12 -13.16 8.26
CA ARG A 194 -15.85 -13.68 7.09
C ARG A 194 -16.74 -12.62 6.43
N ALA A 195 -17.44 -11.81 7.22
CA ALA A 195 -18.21 -10.69 6.69
C ALA A 195 -17.30 -9.67 5.98
N PHE A 196 -16.14 -9.37 6.57
CA PHE A 196 -15.10 -8.54 5.99
C PHE A 196 -14.63 -9.09 4.63
N ALA A 197 -14.34 -10.40 4.56
CA ALA A 197 -13.91 -11.07 3.34
C ALA A 197 -14.95 -10.96 2.22
N ALA A 198 -16.24 -11.18 2.55
CA ALA A 198 -17.33 -11.09 1.57
C ALA A 198 -17.51 -9.66 1.02
N ILE A 199 -17.40 -8.64 1.88
CA ILE A 199 -17.42 -7.23 1.45
C ILE A 199 -16.21 -6.95 0.55
N TYR A 200 -15.03 -7.38 0.97
CA TYR A 200 -13.78 -7.14 0.24
C TYR A 200 -13.78 -7.79 -1.15
N ALA A 201 -14.29 -9.02 -1.26
CA ALA A 201 -14.44 -9.74 -2.53
C ALA A 201 -15.25 -8.95 -3.57
N GLY A 202 -16.36 -8.35 -3.15
CA GLY A 202 -17.23 -7.57 -4.04
C GLY A 202 -16.66 -6.21 -4.47
N TRP A 203 -15.71 -5.66 -3.71
CA TRP A 203 -15.08 -4.37 -3.99
C TRP A 203 -13.70 -4.50 -4.64
N GLY A 204 -12.92 -5.52 -4.27
CA GLY A 204 -11.56 -5.73 -4.78
C GLY A 204 -11.50 -6.14 -6.24
N THR A 205 -12.57 -6.73 -6.75
CA THR A 205 -12.74 -7.08 -8.15
C THR A 205 -13.89 -6.25 -8.77
N SER A 206 -14.14 -6.41 -10.06
CA SER A 206 -15.17 -5.67 -10.77
C SER A 206 -16.44 -6.49 -10.96
N GLU A 207 -17.54 -5.85 -11.36
CA GLU A 207 -18.77 -6.54 -11.76
C GLU A 207 -18.55 -7.41 -13.02
N PRO A 208 -17.83 -6.94 -14.07
CA PRO A 208 -17.45 -7.80 -15.18
C PRO A 208 -16.60 -9.02 -14.79
N PHE A 209 -15.74 -8.94 -13.77
CA PHE A 209 -14.99 -10.10 -13.26
C PHE A 209 -15.94 -11.24 -12.85
N PHE A 210 -17.02 -10.92 -12.15
CA PHE A 210 -18.02 -11.92 -11.77
C PHE A 210 -18.90 -12.37 -12.96
N ARG A 211 -19.28 -11.47 -13.83
CA ARG A 211 -20.12 -11.75 -15.00
C ARG A 211 -19.45 -12.67 -16.02
N THR A 212 -18.13 -12.47 -16.24
CA THR A 212 -17.33 -13.30 -17.15
C THR A 212 -16.76 -14.54 -16.47
N GLU A 213 -17.06 -14.74 -15.21
CA GLU A 213 -16.54 -15.84 -14.40
C GLU A 213 -15.00 -15.91 -14.33
N ALA A 214 -14.32 -14.75 -14.37
CA ALA A 214 -12.85 -14.68 -14.33
C ALA A 214 -12.25 -15.28 -13.05
N TRP A 215 -13.04 -15.47 -11.99
CA TRP A 215 -12.66 -16.23 -10.79
C TRP A 215 -12.29 -17.70 -11.09
N ARG A 216 -12.70 -18.27 -12.25
CA ARG A 216 -12.26 -19.59 -12.69
C ARG A 216 -10.77 -19.65 -12.98
N GLU A 217 -10.17 -18.56 -13.43
CA GLU A 217 -8.72 -18.44 -13.65
C GLU A 217 -7.92 -18.59 -12.35
N LEU A 218 -8.57 -18.30 -11.21
CA LEU A 218 -8.02 -18.50 -9.87
C LEU A 218 -8.33 -19.90 -9.29
N GLY A 219 -8.89 -20.82 -10.11
CA GLY A 219 -9.18 -22.20 -9.73
C GLY A 219 -10.51 -22.38 -9.00
N SER A 220 -11.34 -21.34 -8.86
CA SER A 220 -12.63 -21.43 -8.14
C SER A 220 -13.70 -22.09 -9.02
N GLY A 221 -14.52 -22.99 -8.45
CA GLY A 221 -15.59 -23.69 -9.16
C GLY A 221 -16.89 -22.89 -9.29
N SER A 222 -17.08 -21.87 -8.43
CA SER A 222 -18.24 -20.98 -8.42
C SER A 222 -17.87 -19.65 -7.73
N TRP A 223 -18.74 -18.64 -7.86
CA TRP A 223 -18.52 -17.39 -7.12
C TRP A 223 -18.60 -17.58 -5.59
N HIS A 224 -19.43 -18.49 -5.10
CA HIS A 224 -19.46 -18.87 -3.68
C HIS A 224 -18.12 -19.49 -3.25
N ALA A 225 -17.60 -20.43 -4.04
CA ALA A 225 -16.30 -21.04 -3.79
C ALA A 225 -15.19 -19.98 -3.82
N HIS A 226 -15.25 -19.02 -4.73
CA HIS A 226 -14.28 -17.91 -4.77
C HIS A 226 -14.27 -17.09 -3.48
N VAL A 227 -15.43 -16.79 -2.90
CA VAL A 227 -15.48 -16.11 -1.60
C VAL A 227 -15.00 -17.03 -0.48
N ALA A 228 -15.49 -18.27 -0.41
CA ALA A 228 -15.24 -19.17 0.72
C ALA A 228 -13.85 -19.81 0.73
N GLU A 229 -13.23 -20.01 -0.44
CA GLU A 229 -11.96 -20.73 -0.58
C GLU A 229 -10.76 -19.84 -0.91
N PHE A 230 -11.01 -18.60 -1.41
CA PHE A 230 -9.95 -17.62 -1.70
C PHE A 230 -9.96 -16.48 -0.68
N TRP A 231 -11.07 -15.74 -0.55
CA TRP A 231 -11.12 -14.54 0.28
C TRP A 231 -11.24 -14.83 1.79
N GLU A 232 -12.10 -15.73 2.20
CA GLU A 232 -12.24 -16.04 3.64
C GLU A 232 -10.96 -16.60 4.25
N PRO A 233 -10.26 -17.60 3.66
CA PRO A 233 -9.00 -18.09 4.21
C PRO A 233 -7.92 -17.03 4.26
N PHE A 234 -7.91 -16.08 3.30
CA PHE A 234 -6.98 -14.96 3.31
C PHE A 234 -7.18 -14.07 4.54
N PHE A 235 -8.40 -13.63 4.81
CA PHE A 235 -8.66 -12.74 5.96
C PHE A 235 -8.68 -13.47 7.30
N LEU A 236 -9.05 -14.75 7.35
CA LEU A 236 -8.99 -15.55 8.57
C LEU A 236 -7.57 -15.75 9.13
N ARG A 237 -6.53 -15.58 8.31
CA ARG A 237 -5.14 -15.61 8.76
C ARG A 237 -4.64 -14.27 9.32
N CYS A 238 -5.39 -13.20 9.08
CA CYS A 238 -5.01 -11.87 9.51
C CYS A 238 -5.45 -11.62 10.96
N ASP A 239 -4.65 -10.86 11.69
CA ASP A 239 -5.07 -10.31 12.98
C ASP A 239 -6.06 -9.16 12.75
N ALA A 240 -7.21 -9.19 13.42
CA ALA A 240 -8.28 -8.22 13.21
C ALA A 240 -7.91 -6.79 13.63
N ASN A 241 -7.07 -6.62 14.65
CA ASN A 241 -6.57 -5.31 15.04
C ASN A 241 -5.59 -4.75 14.02
N ASN A 242 -4.73 -5.61 13.43
CA ASN A 242 -3.84 -5.20 12.36
C ASN A 242 -4.62 -4.75 11.14
N LEU A 243 -5.67 -5.49 10.75
CA LEU A 243 -6.58 -5.10 9.67
C LEU A 243 -7.21 -3.74 9.95
N LEU A 244 -7.76 -3.56 11.15
CA LEU A 244 -8.42 -2.30 11.53
C LEU A 244 -7.44 -1.13 11.55
N SER A 245 -6.24 -1.31 12.09
CA SER A 245 -5.23 -0.24 12.16
C SER A 245 -4.79 0.21 10.78
N GLN A 246 -4.49 -0.73 9.86
CA GLN A 246 -4.16 -0.39 8.47
C GLN A 246 -5.35 0.25 7.73
N LEU A 247 -6.58 -0.20 8.00
CA LEU A 247 -7.81 0.39 7.45
C LEU A 247 -7.96 1.85 7.87
N LEU A 248 -7.69 2.18 9.13
CA LEU A 248 -7.69 3.56 9.64
C LEU A 248 -6.57 4.39 9.00
N THR A 249 -5.39 3.79 8.77
CA THR A 249 -4.29 4.41 8.03
C THR A 249 -4.72 4.79 6.61
N TRP A 250 -5.41 3.87 5.91
CA TRP A 250 -5.95 4.11 4.58
C TRP A 250 -7.03 5.19 4.59
N ALA A 251 -7.98 5.12 5.52
CA ALA A 251 -9.04 6.11 5.66
C ALA A 251 -8.51 7.54 5.88
N ALA A 252 -7.40 7.68 6.60
CA ALA A 252 -6.72 8.95 6.85
C ALA A 252 -5.77 9.39 5.72
N GLY A 253 -5.71 8.65 4.61
CA GLY A 253 -4.81 8.95 3.49
C GLY A 253 -5.14 10.28 2.83
N ASP A 254 -4.26 11.27 2.98
CA ASP A 254 -4.30 12.59 2.33
C ASP A 254 -2.90 13.20 2.36
N ILE A 255 -2.27 13.37 1.20
CA ILE A 255 -0.92 13.94 1.09
C ILE A 255 -0.84 15.39 1.56
N SER A 256 -1.96 16.08 1.70
CA SER A 256 -2.04 17.47 2.15
C SER A 256 -2.28 17.63 3.66
N ASP A 257 -2.73 16.56 4.37
CA ASP A 257 -2.96 16.60 5.83
C ASP A 257 -1.63 16.58 6.60
N ASN A 258 -0.90 17.68 6.55
CA ASN A 258 0.35 17.87 7.28
C ASN A 258 0.68 19.35 7.46
N ALA A 259 1.72 19.66 8.24
CA ALA A 259 2.12 21.03 8.54
C ALA A 259 2.65 21.81 7.31
N ILE A 260 3.07 21.12 6.25
CA ILE A 260 3.60 21.75 5.03
C ILE A 260 2.45 22.31 4.20
N PHE A 261 1.46 21.48 3.90
CA PHE A 261 0.36 21.81 2.99
C PHE A 261 -0.92 22.26 3.68
N ARG A 262 -1.11 21.93 4.97
CA ARG A 262 -2.24 22.37 5.82
C ARG A 262 -3.61 22.11 5.20
N GLY A 263 -3.78 20.98 4.49
CA GLY A 263 -5.01 20.60 3.82
C GLY A 263 -5.17 21.14 2.39
N ASP A 264 -4.23 21.93 1.88
CA ASP A 264 -4.24 22.39 0.48
C ASP A 264 -3.76 21.22 -0.43
N PHE A 265 -4.74 20.48 -0.95
CA PHE A 265 -4.50 19.30 -1.77
C PHE A 265 -3.83 19.63 -3.10
N ASP A 266 -4.25 20.71 -3.74
CA ASP A 266 -3.69 21.12 -5.01
C ASP A 266 -2.25 21.61 -4.86
N ALA A 267 -1.93 22.30 -3.75
CA ALA A 267 -0.56 22.66 -3.44
C ALA A 267 0.32 21.42 -3.23
N ALA A 268 -0.21 20.39 -2.57
CA ALA A 268 0.52 19.14 -2.36
C ALA A 268 0.79 18.40 -3.67
N LEU A 269 -0.18 18.32 -4.59
CA LEU A 269 0.01 17.76 -5.93
C LEU A 269 1.03 18.56 -6.75
N ARG A 270 0.95 19.88 -6.74
CA ARG A 270 1.90 20.76 -7.44
C ARG A 270 3.33 20.70 -6.90
N ALA A 271 3.50 20.27 -5.65
CA ALA A 271 4.82 20.11 -5.04
C ALA A 271 5.59 18.87 -5.56
N ILE A 272 4.90 17.92 -6.18
CA ILE A 272 5.51 16.72 -6.75
C ILE A 272 6.37 17.10 -7.96
N LYS A 273 7.70 16.97 -7.81
CA LYS A 273 8.69 17.27 -8.86
C LYS A 273 8.97 16.05 -9.76
N ALA A 274 8.76 14.86 -9.22
CA ALA A 274 9.03 13.59 -9.90
C ALA A 274 8.27 13.48 -11.22
N ARG A 275 8.91 12.89 -12.25
CA ARG A 275 8.16 12.40 -13.41
C ARG A 275 7.22 11.31 -12.91
N THR A 276 5.92 11.52 -13.11
CA THR A 276 4.90 10.67 -12.50
C THR A 276 3.98 10.06 -13.56
N ILE A 277 3.91 8.72 -13.61
CA ILE A 277 2.91 7.99 -14.43
C ILE A 277 1.97 7.27 -13.47
N ILE A 278 0.72 7.69 -13.45
CA ILE A 278 -0.33 7.14 -12.61
C ILE A 278 -1.07 6.04 -13.39
N LEU A 279 -1.20 4.86 -12.79
CA LEU A 279 -1.85 3.70 -13.41
C LEU A 279 -3.11 3.28 -12.63
N PRO A 280 -4.26 3.96 -12.80
CA PRO A 280 -5.51 3.44 -12.28
C PRO A 280 -5.98 2.25 -13.12
N ALA A 281 -6.65 1.27 -12.49
CA ALA A 281 -7.38 0.25 -13.24
C ALA A 281 -8.78 0.75 -13.62
N GLU A 282 -9.23 0.48 -14.85
CA GLU A 282 -10.46 1.03 -15.41
C GLU A 282 -11.69 0.77 -14.54
N LEU A 283 -11.77 -0.41 -13.93
CA LEU A 283 -12.91 -0.86 -13.14
C LEU A 283 -12.61 -0.92 -11.64
N ASP A 284 -11.56 -0.22 -11.18
CA ASP A 284 -11.25 -0.12 -9.75
C ASP A 284 -12.33 0.70 -9.03
N ARG A 285 -12.92 0.10 -7.99
CA ARG A 285 -13.93 0.76 -7.16
C ARG A 285 -13.36 1.52 -5.99
N TYR A 286 -12.12 1.20 -5.59
CA TYR A 286 -11.43 1.91 -4.52
C TYR A 286 -10.84 3.22 -5.02
N PHE A 287 -10.19 3.17 -6.16
CA PHE A 287 -9.41 4.26 -6.76
C PHE A 287 -9.80 4.43 -8.24
N PRO A 288 -10.96 5.05 -8.50
CA PRO A 288 -11.48 5.18 -9.86
C PRO A 288 -10.59 6.09 -10.71
N PRO A 289 -10.52 5.86 -12.04
CA PRO A 289 -9.68 6.65 -12.95
C PRO A 289 -9.88 8.15 -12.87
N VAL A 290 -11.10 8.61 -12.58
CA VAL A 290 -11.42 10.06 -12.48
C VAL A 290 -10.58 10.79 -11.42
N ASP A 291 -10.26 10.12 -10.30
CA ASP A 291 -9.40 10.70 -9.27
C ASP A 291 -7.95 10.80 -9.77
N ALA A 292 -7.45 9.74 -10.42
CA ALA A 292 -6.11 9.72 -11.01
C ALA A 292 -5.94 10.74 -12.15
N GLU A 293 -6.97 10.97 -12.96
CA GLU A 293 -6.97 12.00 -14.00
C GLU A 293 -6.89 13.41 -13.40
N TYR A 294 -7.62 13.64 -12.30
CA TYR A 294 -7.53 14.91 -11.56
C TYR A 294 -6.12 15.11 -11.00
N GLU A 295 -5.56 14.09 -10.35
CA GLU A 295 -4.23 14.13 -9.76
C GLU A 295 -3.15 14.38 -10.83
N ALA A 296 -3.19 13.65 -11.94
CA ALA A 296 -2.25 13.81 -13.06
C ALA A 296 -2.27 15.23 -13.63
N LYS A 297 -3.45 15.84 -13.72
CA LYS A 297 -3.61 17.21 -14.23
C LYS A 297 -2.96 18.27 -13.34
N HIS A 298 -2.86 18.00 -12.03
CA HIS A 298 -2.31 18.95 -11.06
C HIS A 298 -0.84 18.69 -10.72
N ILE A 299 -0.31 17.51 -11.06
CA ILE A 299 1.12 17.19 -10.93
C ILE A 299 1.87 17.75 -12.14
N PRO A 300 2.91 18.62 -11.98
CA PRO A 300 3.58 19.30 -13.11
C PRO A 300 4.11 18.35 -14.21
N ASN A 301 4.61 17.17 -13.82
CA ASN A 301 5.10 16.14 -14.74
C ASN A 301 4.27 14.86 -14.62
N GLY A 302 2.94 15.01 -14.45
CA GLY A 302 1.98 13.94 -14.24
C GLY A 302 1.36 13.45 -15.54
N GLU A 303 1.20 12.15 -15.66
CA GLU A 303 0.48 11.47 -16.74
C GLU A 303 -0.40 10.39 -16.15
N CYS A 304 -1.65 10.25 -16.64
CA CYS A 304 -2.55 9.17 -16.28
C CYS A 304 -2.68 8.18 -17.44
N ARG A 305 -2.45 6.89 -17.18
CA ARG A 305 -2.64 5.79 -18.13
C ARG A 305 -3.52 4.73 -17.52
N VAL A 306 -4.73 4.61 -18.01
CA VAL A 306 -5.72 3.65 -17.50
C VAL A 306 -5.36 2.22 -17.94
N VAL A 307 -5.21 1.30 -16.98
CA VAL A 307 -5.05 -0.12 -17.23
C VAL A 307 -6.42 -0.74 -17.45
N LYS A 308 -6.66 -1.27 -18.65
CA LYS A 308 -7.92 -1.95 -19.00
C LYS A 308 -7.91 -3.37 -18.47
N SER A 309 -8.64 -3.63 -17.40
CA SER A 309 -8.69 -4.93 -16.75
C SER A 309 -10.05 -5.19 -16.12
N VAL A 310 -10.60 -6.37 -16.37
CA VAL A 310 -11.80 -6.85 -15.68
C VAL A 310 -11.53 -7.22 -14.23
N TRP A 311 -10.26 -7.33 -13.82
CA TRP A 311 -9.88 -7.64 -12.44
C TRP A 311 -10.06 -6.47 -11.47
N GLY A 312 -10.39 -5.26 -11.99
CA GLY A 312 -10.59 -4.07 -11.15
C GLY A 312 -9.32 -3.73 -10.36
N HIS A 313 -9.45 -3.56 -9.04
CA HIS A 313 -8.31 -3.27 -8.17
C HIS A 313 -7.20 -4.34 -8.21
N MET A 314 -7.58 -5.60 -8.49
CA MET A 314 -6.66 -6.74 -8.53
C MET A 314 -5.89 -6.86 -9.86
N ALA A 315 -5.97 -5.88 -10.77
CA ALA A 315 -5.25 -5.87 -12.04
C ALA A 315 -3.75 -6.20 -11.92
N PRO A 316 -2.99 -5.72 -10.90
CA PRO A 316 -1.58 -6.10 -10.74
C PRO A 316 -1.32 -7.59 -10.47
N MET A 317 -2.33 -8.35 -10.04
CA MET A 317 -2.23 -9.80 -9.89
C MET A 317 -2.55 -10.57 -11.17
N ASN A 318 -3.11 -9.92 -12.17
CA ASN A 318 -3.42 -10.54 -13.46
C ASN A 318 -2.17 -10.54 -14.37
N PRO A 319 -1.59 -11.70 -14.73
CA PRO A 319 -0.44 -11.74 -15.62
C PRO A 319 -0.67 -11.09 -16.98
N ALA A 320 -1.91 -11.07 -17.48
CA ALA A 320 -2.26 -10.43 -18.75
C ALA A 320 -2.09 -8.89 -18.71
N ASP A 321 -2.18 -8.26 -17.53
CA ASP A 321 -2.04 -6.82 -17.36
C ASP A 321 -0.57 -6.39 -17.13
N THR A 322 0.32 -7.35 -16.83
CA THR A 322 1.75 -7.10 -16.59
C THR A 322 2.44 -6.26 -17.68
N PRO A 323 2.24 -6.48 -18.99
CA PRO A 323 2.89 -5.68 -20.02
C PRO A 323 2.52 -4.19 -19.95
N ALA A 324 1.27 -3.87 -19.67
CA ALA A 324 0.81 -2.48 -19.54
C ALA A 324 1.41 -1.81 -18.29
N ILE A 325 1.48 -2.56 -17.19
CA ILE A 325 2.02 -2.10 -15.91
C ILE A 325 3.54 -1.89 -16.01
N ASP A 326 4.27 -2.84 -16.56
CA ASP A 326 5.72 -2.77 -16.71
C ASP A 326 6.15 -1.77 -17.79
N GLY A 327 5.34 -1.57 -18.83
CA GLY A 327 5.61 -0.59 -19.89
C GLY A 327 5.86 0.81 -19.35
N ALA A 328 5.02 1.27 -18.41
CA ALA A 328 5.21 2.57 -17.75
C ALA A 328 6.50 2.61 -16.90
N LEU A 329 6.88 1.49 -16.27
CA LEU A 329 8.13 1.43 -15.51
C LEU A 329 9.36 1.44 -16.42
N PHE A 330 9.34 0.69 -17.51
CA PHE A 330 10.45 0.71 -18.48
C PHE A 330 10.71 2.14 -18.97
N GLU A 331 9.66 2.90 -19.23
CA GLU A 331 9.76 4.29 -19.65
C GLU A 331 10.37 5.19 -18.57
N LEU A 332 9.88 5.10 -17.31
CA LEU A 332 10.37 5.90 -16.18
C LEU A 332 11.81 5.54 -15.78
N LEU A 333 12.22 4.32 -16.04
CA LEU A 333 13.55 3.79 -15.70
C LEU A 333 14.57 3.96 -16.84
N ALA A 334 14.12 4.29 -18.06
CA ALA A 334 15.01 4.55 -19.21
C ALA A 334 15.74 5.89 -19.09
N ASP A 335 15.12 6.86 -18.42
CA ASP A 335 15.69 8.20 -18.18
C ASP A 335 16.66 8.16 -16.98
#